data_07ab36f40e6b1e33c63aa9ec552a9483
#
_entry.id   07ab36f40e6b1e33c63aa9ec552a9483
#
_cell.length_a   1.000
_cell.length_b   1.000
_cell.length_c   1.000
_cell.angle_alpha   90.00
_cell.angle_beta   90.00
_cell.angle_gamma   90.00
#
_symmetry.space_group_name_H-M   'P 1'
#
loop_
_entity.id
_entity.type
_entity.pdbx_description
1 polymer ?
#
loop_
_entity_poly.entity_id
_entity_poly.type
_entity_poly.pdbx_seq_one_letter_code
_entity_poly.pdbx_strand_id
1 'polypeptide(L)'
;MEEFLTSNGVQYEHHDLATDEPARQYLNSRGIKAAPVTIIDTDEVIIGYYPKKLIPALKLDVQVDLSGKTSWLAEKYDKILSAAIRATRQLSTEQLQRQVSWRPESLRGTIVHIISFPDLAWRSHEHGSMSIEDMRACRERLKGVVTPEAITQYGEDVRHDIIQFLNSGNNEAFEQVVPAHYGGEVSVLELLNIILSHSTHHLKQVYWFMENELGVKPQNPASEADLEGIFTPAQLI
;
A
#
# COMPACT_ATOMS: atom_id res chain seq x y z
N MET A 1 5.83 10.83 -1.99
CA MET A 1 6.73 11.25 -3.07
C MET A 1 7.13 12.72 -2.92
N GLU A 2 6.21 13.65 -3.08
CA GLU A 2 6.48 15.10 -3.00
C GLU A 2 7.20 15.51 -1.72
N GLU A 3 6.73 15.06 -0.56
CA GLU A 3 7.38 15.35 0.72
C GLU A 3 8.81 14.81 0.77
N PHE A 4 9.06 13.61 0.24
CA PHE A 4 10.41 13.05 0.14
C PHE A 4 11.29 13.91 -0.76
N LEU A 5 10.81 14.34 -1.92
CA LEU A 5 11.56 15.21 -2.83
C LEU A 5 11.85 16.57 -2.18
N THR A 6 10.82 17.19 -1.61
CA THR A 6 10.93 18.50 -0.96
C THR A 6 11.87 18.48 0.25
N SER A 7 11.73 17.47 1.14
CA SER A 7 12.58 17.35 2.33
C SER A 7 14.05 17.08 2.01
N ASN A 8 14.33 16.52 0.82
CA ASN A 8 15.70 16.31 0.34
C ASN A 8 16.18 17.40 -0.62
N GLY A 9 15.46 18.52 -0.73
CA GLY A 9 15.88 19.68 -1.54
C GLY A 9 15.85 19.45 -3.05
N VAL A 10 15.14 18.41 -3.52
CA VAL A 10 15.02 18.12 -4.94
C VAL A 10 14.10 19.13 -5.60
N GLN A 11 14.58 19.75 -6.69
CA GLN A 11 13.75 20.59 -7.55
C GLN A 11 12.98 19.68 -8.51
N TYR A 12 11.65 19.80 -8.55
CA TYR A 12 10.80 18.99 -9.41
C TYR A 12 9.61 19.79 -9.91
N GLU A 13 9.05 19.38 -11.04
CA GLU A 13 7.76 19.83 -11.54
C GLU A 13 6.70 18.75 -11.25
N HIS A 14 5.60 19.17 -10.64
CA HIS A 14 4.51 18.26 -10.31
C HIS A 14 3.43 18.31 -11.39
N HIS A 15 3.08 17.17 -11.94
CA HIS A 15 2.03 16.96 -12.92
C HIS A 15 0.89 16.15 -12.30
N ASP A 16 -0.25 16.80 -12.07
CA ASP A 16 -1.45 16.10 -11.60
C ASP A 16 -2.14 15.39 -12.78
N LEU A 17 -2.07 14.06 -12.78
CA LEU A 17 -2.66 13.25 -13.85
C LEU A 17 -4.19 13.36 -13.97
N ALA A 18 -4.89 13.89 -12.98
CA ALA A 18 -6.32 14.13 -13.08
C ALA A 18 -6.64 15.33 -14.02
N THR A 19 -5.73 16.31 -14.04
CA THR A 19 -5.95 17.59 -14.76
C THR A 19 -4.96 17.81 -15.90
N ASP A 20 -3.79 17.16 -15.90
CA ASP A 20 -2.73 17.30 -16.90
C ASP A 20 -2.84 16.26 -18.01
N GLU A 21 -3.58 16.58 -19.06
CA GLU A 21 -3.75 15.73 -20.25
C GLU A 21 -2.45 15.44 -20.99
N PRO A 22 -1.53 16.40 -21.22
CA PRO A 22 -0.22 16.13 -21.80
C PRO A 22 0.59 15.11 -21.01
N ALA A 23 0.63 15.21 -19.68
CA ALA A 23 1.33 14.24 -18.82
C ALA A 23 0.72 12.84 -18.94
N ARG A 24 -0.63 12.72 -18.98
CA ARG A 24 -1.29 11.42 -19.22
C ARG A 24 -0.92 10.81 -20.57
N GLN A 25 -0.93 11.62 -21.63
CA GLN A 25 -0.58 11.15 -22.98
C GLN A 25 0.87 10.69 -23.04
N TYR A 26 1.79 11.41 -22.39
CA TYR A 26 3.18 11.03 -22.29
C TYR A 26 3.36 9.65 -21.63
N LEU A 27 2.74 9.42 -20.46
CA LEU A 27 2.80 8.13 -19.76
C LEU A 27 2.17 7.01 -20.59
N ASN A 28 1.01 7.26 -21.19
CA ASN A 28 0.30 6.29 -22.04
C ASN A 28 1.14 5.87 -23.26
N SER A 29 1.83 6.83 -23.90
CA SER A 29 2.69 6.55 -25.05
C SER A 29 3.87 5.63 -24.70
N ARG A 30 4.28 5.62 -23.43
CA ARG A 30 5.32 4.73 -22.87
C ARG A 30 4.75 3.46 -22.25
N GLY A 31 3.43 3.23 -22.32
CA GLY A 31 2.77 2.07 -21.73
C GLY A 31 2.71 2.06 -20.20
N ILE A 32 2.97 3.21 -19.55
CA ILE A 32 2.98 3.36 -18.10
C ILE A 32 1.55 3.63 -17.63
N LYS A 33 1.02 2.73 -16.80
CA LYS A 33 -0.36 2.78 -16.28
C LYS A 33 -0.45 2.93 -14.77
N ALA A 34 0.68 3.14 -14.11
CA ALA A 34 0.76 3.26 -12.66
C ALA A 34 1.22 4.67 -12.27
N ALA A 35 0.84 5.11 -11.06
CA ALA A 35 1.28 6.36 -10.43
C ALA A 35 1.61 6.05 -8.95
N PRO A 36 2.47 6.86 -8.31
CA PRO A 36 3.22 7.98 -8.86
C PRO A 36 4.34 7.55 -9.81
N VAL A 37 4.76 8.43 -10.70
CA VAL A 37 5.91 8.22 -11.60
C VAL A 37 6.88 9.38 -11.44
N THR A 38 8.15 9.07 -11.28
CA THR A 38 9.23 10.06 -11.32
C THR A 38 10.02 9.88 -12.60
N ILE A 39 10.21 10.96 -13.35
CA ILE A 39 11.03 10.99 -14.56
C ILE A 39 12.24 11.90 -14.26
N ILE A 40 13.44 11.36 -14.42
CA ILE A 40 14.69 12.06 -14.11
C ILE A 40 15.43 12.31 -15.43
N ASP A 41 15.78 13.56 -15.67
CA ASP A 41 16.59 13.98 -16.84
C ASP A 41 16.07 13.43 -18.19
N THR A 42 14.76 13.26 -18.35
CA THR A 42 14.03 12.77 -19.53
C THR A 42 14.04 11.27 -19.81
N ASP A 43 14.94 10.49 -19.25
CA ASP A 43 15.12 9.08 -19.62
C ASP A 43 14.91 8.07 -18.51
N GLU A 44 15.29 8.37 -17.28
CA GLU A 44 15.14 7.45 -16.16
C GLU A 44 13.73 7.55 -15.57
N VAL A 45 12.99 6.44 -15.62
CA VAL A 45 11.60 6.36 -15.14
C VAL A 45 11.51 5.46 -13.92
N ILE A 46 11.09 6.02 -12.80
CA ILE A 46 10.83 5.27 -11.57
C ILE A 46 9.33 5.27 -11.33
N ILE A 47 8.71 4.09 -11.40
CA ILE A 47 7.29 3.88 -11.16
C ILE A 47 7.10 3.51 -9.70
N GLY A 48 6.27 4.25 -8.96
CA GLY A 48 6.03 4.06 -7.53
C GLY A 48 6.96 4.89 -6.65
N TYR A 49 6.76 4.80 -5.34
CA TYR A 49 7.62 5.45 -4.36
C TYR A 49 8.69 4.49 -3.86
N TYR A 50 9.87 4.60 -4.42
CA TYR A 50 11.04 3.75 -4.14
C TYR A 50 12.23 4.56 -3.66
N PRO A 51 12.36 4.81 -2.35
CA PRO A 51 13.49 5.56 -1.81
C PRO A 51 14.85 5.01 -2.23
N LYS A 52 15.06 3.70 -2.19
CA LYS A 52 16.33 3.07 -2.59
C LYS A 52 16.68 3.24 -4.08
N LYS A 53 15.68 3.43 -4.94
CA LYS A 53 15.91 3.78 -6.36
C LYS A 53 16.02 5.28 -6.55
N LEU A 54 15.18 6.06 -5.88
CA LEU A 54 15.16 7.52 -5.97
C LEU A 54 16.46 8.15 -5.45
N ILE A 55 16.99 7.65 -4.34
CA ILE A 55 18.19 8.16 -3.70
C ILE A 55 19.40 8.17 -4.65
N PRO A 56 19.82 7.03 -5.23
CA PRO A 56 20.94 7.03 -6.16
C PRO A 56 20.63 7.76 -7.48
N ALA A 57 19.42 7.62 -8.03
CA ALA A 57 19.00 8.27 -9.26
C ALA A 57 19.01 9.81 -9.13
N LEU A 58 18.58 10.32 -7.99
CA LEU A 58 18.59 11.75 -7.65
C LEU A 58 19.90 12.20 -7.01
N LYS A 59 20.89 11.31 -6.86
CA LYS A 59 22.21 11.57 -6.26
C LYS A 59 22.11 12.18 -4.86
N LEU A 60 21.14 11.70 -4.06
CA LEU A 60 20.94 12.19 -2.70
C LEU A 60 21.94 11.52 -1.75
N ASP A 61 22.49 12.33 -0.82
CA ASP A 61 23.38 11.83 0.25
C ASP A 61 22.54 11.48 1.50
N VAL A 62 21.61 10.55 1.32
CA VAL A 62 20.74 10.03 2.38
C VAL A 62 20.65 8.51 2.27
N GLN A 63 20.48 7.85 3.39
CA GLN A 63 20.23 6.40 3.42
C GLN A 63 18.84 6.12 3.99
N VAL A 64 18.14 5.17 3.38
CA VAL A 64 16.94 4.60 3.99
C VAL A 64 17.41 3.50 4.95
N ASP A 65 17.60 3.87 6.19
CA ASP A 65 17.85 2.91 7.26
C ASP A 65 16.50 2.51 7.88
N LEU A 66 16.09 1.28 7.62
CA LEU A 66 14.91 0.66 8.23
C LEU A 66 15.31 -0.22 9.42
N SER A 67 16.61 -0.34 9.73
CA SER A 67 17.07 -1.01 10.94
C SER A 67 16.47 -0.29 12.16
N GLY A 68 15.85 -1.03 13.05
CA GLY A 68 15.13 -0.46 14.19
C GLY A 68 13.69 0.02 13.90
N LYS A 69 13.21 -0.01 12.66
CA LYS A 69 11.81 0.33 12.33
C LYS A 69 10.83 -0.84 12.45
N THR A 70 11.27 -2.04 12.75
CA THR A 70 10.40 -3.22 12.85
C THR A 70 9.30 -3.04 13.89
N SER A 71 9.61 -2.51 15.07
CA SER A 71 8.62 -2.22 16.12
C SER A 71 7.63 -1.14 15.69
N TRP A 72 8.10 -0.09 14.99
CA TRP A 72 7.23 0.95 14.43
C TRP A 72 6.32 0.38 13.34
N LEU A 73 6.84 -0.45 12.43
CA LEU A 73 6.02 -1.13 11.41
C LEU A 73 4.98 -2.03 12.06
N ALA A 74 5.35 -2.81 13.10
CA ALA A 74 4.43 -3.66 13.83
C ALA A 74 3.29 -2.85 14.45
N GLU A 75 3.61 -1.74 15.12
CA GLU A 75 2.60 -0.83 15.67
C GLU A 75 1.67 -0.27 14.57
N LYS A 76 2.24 0.23 13.47
CA LYS A 76 1.45 0.82 12.40
C LYS A 76 0.57 -0.21 11.68
N TYR A 77 1.08 -1.41 11.41
CA TYR A 77 0.26 -2.49 10.88
C TYR A 77 -0.87 -2.90 11.82
N ASP A 78 -0.61 -2.97 13.12
CA ASP A 78 -1.66 -3.20 14.13
C ASP A 78 -2.78 -2.18 14.02
N LYS A 79 -2.42 -0.89 13.96
CA LYS A 79 -3.39 0.21 13.84
C LYS A 79 -4.20 0.16 12.55
N ILE A 80 -3.53 0.03 11.41
CA ILE A 80 -4.17 0.09 10.09
C ILE A 80 -5.04 -1.14 9.84
N LEU A 81 -4.55 -2.35 10.13
CA LEU A 81 -5.33 -3.57 9.94
C LEU A 81 -6.52 -3.64 10.92
N SER A 82 -6.32 -3.28 12.20
CA SER A 82 -7.42 -3.16 13.16
C SER A 82 -8.48 -2.15 12.70
N ALA A 83 -8.08 -1.05 12.10
CA ALA A 83 -9.00 -0.04 11.58
C ALA A 83 -9.78 -0.55 10.36
N ALA A 84 -9.14 -1.29 9.44
CA ALA A 84 -9.82 -1.94 8.32
C ALA A 84 -10.82 -3.01 8.80
N ILE A 85 -10.45 -3.80 9.80
CA ILE A 85 -11.32 -4.80 10.44
C ILE A 85 -12.53 -4.13 11.08
N ARG A 86 -12.35 -3.03 11.83
CA ARG A 86 -13.46 -2.27 12.43
C ARG A 86 -14.41 -1.69 11.38
N ALA A 87 -13.86 -1.15 10.29
CA ALA A 87 -14.67 -0.66 9.16
C ALA A 87 -15.50 -1.79 8.54
N THR A 88 -14.88 -2.96 8.32
CA THR A 88 -15.54 -4.14 7.75
C THR A 88 -16.73 -4.60 8.61
N ARG A 89 -16.57 -4.62 9.93
CA ARG A 89 -17.64 -5.04 10.88
C ARG A 89 -18.89 -4.17 10.85
N GLN A 90 -18.82 -2.96 10.32
CA GLN A 90 -19.94 -2.03 10.21
C GLN A 90 -20.73 -2.21 8.90
N LEU A 91 -20.26 -3.06 7.99
CA LEU A 91 -20.82 -3.21 6.65
C LEU A 91 -21.59 -4.52 6.54
N SER A 92 -22.69 -4.48 5.79
CA SER A 92 -23.40 -5.70 5.39
C SER A 92 -22.70 -6.34 4.18
N THR A 93 -22.98 -7.64 3.94
CA THR A 93 -22.50 -8.33 2.74
C THR A 93 -22.96 -7.62 1.46
N GLU A 94 -24.16 -7.05 1.45
CA GLU A 94 -24.69 -6.29 0.32
C GLU A 94 -23.91 -5.00 0.08
N GLN A 95 -23.59 -4.25 1.14
CA GLN A 95 -22.74 -3.04 1.04
C GLN A 95 -21.34 -3.36 0.55
N LEU A 96 -20.76 -4.50 0.97
CA LEU A 96 -19.46 -4.96 0.51
C LEU A 96 -19.42 -5.25 -1.01
N GLN A 97 -20.54 -5.60 -1.64
CA GLN A 97 -20.64 -5.84 -3.08
C GLN A 97 -20.79 -4.55 -3.92
N ARG A 98 -21.01 -3.39 -3.30
CA ARG A 98 -21.11 -2.12 -4.01
C ARG A 98 -19.81 -1.82 -4.77
N GLN A 99 -19.96 -1.42 -6.03
CA GLN A 99 -18.82 -1.00 -6.86
C GLN A 99 -18.27 0.34 -6.36
N VAL A 100 -16.95 0.43 -6.25
CA VAL A 100 -16.29 1.69 -5.92
C VAL A 100 -16.14 2.57 -7.18
N SER A 101 -16.11 3.89 -7.01
CA SER A 101 -16.12 4.83 -8.14
C SER A 101 -14.76 4.99 -8.84
N TRP A 102 -13.65 4.73 -8.15
CA TRP A 102 -12.29 5.00 -8.66
C TRP A 102 -11.63 3.82 -9.40
N ARG A 103 -12.24 2.63 -9.40
CA ARG A 103 -11.74 1.47 -10.15
C ARG A 103 -12.84 0.42 -10.34
N PRO A 104 -12.73 -0.49 -11.36
CA PRO A 104 -13.73 -1.53 -11.61
C PRO A 104 -13.63 -2.67 -10.58
N GLU A 105 -13.90 -2.37 -9.32
CA GLU A 105 -13.83 -3.31 -8.20
C GLU A 105 -14.92 -3.01 -7.16
N SER A 106 -15.28 -4.00 -6.34
CA SER A 106 -16.21 -3.81 -5.22
C SER A 106 -15.49 -3.28 -3.98
N LEU A 107 -16.26 -2.70 -3.05
CA LEU A 107 -15.76 -2.29 -1.74
C LEU A 107 -15.11 -3.48 -0.99
N ARG A 108 -15.72 -4.67 -1.08
CA ARG A 108 -15.11 -5.93 -0.58
C ARG A 108 -13.73 -6.15 -1.19
N GLY A 109 -13.59 -6.00 -2.49
CA GLY A 109 -12.31 -6.16 -3.17
C GLY A 109 -11.25 -5.18 -2.64
N THR A 110 -11.63 -3.91 -2.44
CA THR A 110 -10.75 -2.89 -1.85
C THR A 110 -10.33 -3.25 -0.42
N ILE A 111 -11.28 -3.69 0.44
CA ILE A 111 -10.97 -4.08 1.82
C ILE A 111 -10.06 -5.33 1.86
N VAL A 112 -10.36 -6.34 1.07
CA VAL A 112 -9.51 -7.54 0.97
C VAL A 112 -8.11 -7.17 0.44
N HIS A 113 -8.01 -6.20 -0.45
CA HIS A 113 -6.72 -5.69 -0.94
C HIS A 113 -5.88 -5.04 0.16
N ILE A 114 -6.50 -4.24 1.06
CA ILE A 114 -5.82 -3.66 2.23
C ILE A 114 -5.15 -4.75 3.09
N ILE A 115 -5.78 -5.91 3.22
CA ILE A 115 -5.33 -7.01 4.08
C ILE A 115 -4.36 -7.94 3.34
N SER A 116 -4.68 -8.29 2.10
CA SER A 116 -3.94 -9.31 1.34
C SER A 116 -2.56 -8.84 0.86
N PHE A 117 -2.36 -7.55 0.65
CA PHE A 117 -1.05 -7.04 0.27
C PHE A 117 -0.02 -7.14 1.40
N PRO A 118 -0.32 -6.77 2.65
CA PRO A 118 0.52 -7.10 3.79
C PRO A 118 0.79 -8.61 3.95
N ASP A 119 -0.24 -9.46 3.75
CA ASP A 119 -0.09 -10.93 3.79
C ASP A 119 0.95 -11.42 2.76
N LEU A 120 0.83 -10.96 1.53
CA LEU A 120 1.78 -11.27 0.47
C LEU A 120 3.18 -10.71 0.73
N ALA A 121 3.26 -9.49 1.26
CA ALA A 121 4.54 -8.82 1.50
C ALA A 121 5.37 -9.52 2.58
N TRP A 122 4.78 -9.90 3.72
CA TRP A 122 5.54 -10.59 4.74
C TRP A 122 5.87 -12.03 4.35
N ARG A 123 4.96 -12.74 3.67
CA ARG A 123 5.21 -14.11 3.16
C ARG A 123 6.21 -14.16 2.01
N SER A 124 6.56 -13.03 1.43
CA SER A 124 7.53 -13.01 0.32
C SER A 124 8.91 -13.55 0.73
N HIS A 125 9.27 -13.52 2.03
CA HIS A 125 10.50 -14.16 2.52
C HIS A 125 10.45 -15.70 2.43
N GLU A 126 9.26 -16.30 2.52
CA GLU A 126 9.06 -17.75 2.36
C GLU A 126 8.93 -18.14 0.88
N HIS A 127 8.23 -17.32 0.08
CA HIS A 127 7.91 -17.62 -1.31
C HIS A 127 8.96 -17.11 -2.30
N GLY A 128 9.87 -16.26 -1.86
CA GLY A 128 10.94 -15.68 -2.68
C GLY A 128 10.50 -14.54 -3.59
N SER A 129 9.21 -14.15 -3.58
CA SER A 129 8.70 -13.04 -4.39
C SER A 129 7.37 -12.49 -3.88
N MET A 130 6.99 -11.31 -4.37
CA MET A 130 5.63 -10.78 -4.38
C MET A 130 5.30 -10.40 -5.84
N SER A 131 5.10 -11.40 -6.68
CA SER A 131 4.85 -11.25 -8.11
C SER A 131 3.38 -11.01 -8.44
N ILE A 132 3.09 -10.70 -9.72
CA ILE A 132 1.72 -10.63 -10.24
C ILE A 132 1.02 -12.00 -10.13
N GLU A 133 1.77 -13.07 -10.30
CA GLU A 133 1.28 -14.45 -10.17
C GLU A 133 0.86 -14.74 -8.73
N ASP A 134 1.66 -14.32 -7.74
CA ASP A 134 1.34 -14.46 -6.31
C ASP A 134 0.05 -13.69 -5.95
N MET A 135 -0.11 -12.48 -6.52
CA MET A 135 -1.32 -11.68 -6.34
C MET A 135 -2.56 -12.35 -6.96
N ARG A 136 -2.41 -12.97 -8.14
CA ARG A 136 -3.49 -13.73 -8.79
C ARG A 136 -3.87 -14.96 -7.96
N ALA A 137 -2.90 -15.73 -7.51
CA ALA A 137 -3.12 -16.91 -6.66
C ALA A 137 -3.82 -16.52 -5.34
N CYS A 138 -3.38 -15.43 -4.70
CA CYS A 138 -4.01 -14.91 -3.51
C CYS A 138 -5.47 -14.49 -3.76
N ARG A 139 -5.75 -13.79 -4.87
CA ARG A 139 -7.11 -13.41 -5.26
C ARG A 139 -8.02 -14.63 -5.46
N GLU A 140 -7.51 -15.68 -6.12
CA GLU A 140 -8.26 -16.94 -6.30
C GLU A 140 -8.57 -17.59 -4.94
N ARG A 141 -7.57 -17.70 -4.06
CA ARG A 141 -7.73 -18.23 -2.71
C ARG A 141 -8.80 -17.49 -1.90
N LEU A 142 -8.87 -16.18 -2.06
CA LEU A 142 -9.77 -15.31 -1.30
C LEU A 142 -11.15 -15.09 -1.94
N LYS A 143 -11.47 -15.76 -3.05
CA LYS A 143 -12.78 -15.63 -3.73
C LYS A 143 -13.97 -15.94 -2.82
N GLY A 144 -13.81 -16.91 -1.92
CA GLY A 144 -14.84 -17.31 -0.97
C GLY A 144 -14.96 -16.43 0.29
N VAL A 145 -14.03 -15.49 0.49
CA VAL A 145 -14.02 -14.56 1.65
C VAL A 145 -14.93 -13.37 1.32
N VAL A 146 -16.24 -13.53 1.45
CA VAL A 146 -17.25 -12.57 0.94
C VAL A 146 -18.11 -11.91 2.01
N THR A 147 -18.16 -12.45 3.22
CA THR A 147 -18.92 -11.88 4.33
C THR A 147 -18.06 -11.02 5.26
N PRO A 148 -18.66 -10.07 6.00
CA PRO A 148 -17.91 -9.27 6.97
C PRO A 148 -17.15 -10.13 7.98
N GLU A 149 -17.74 -11.22 8.45
CA GLU A 149 -17.12 -12.14 9.41
C GLU A 149 -15.89 -12.84 8.82
N ALA A 150 -16.01 -13.35 7.58
CA ALA A 150 -14.92 -14.05 6.91
C ALA A 150 -13.74 -13.10 6.59
N ILE A 151 -14.04 -11.86 6.16
CA ILE A 151 -13.02 -10.83 5.91
C ILE A 151 -12.36 -10.42 7.22
N THR A 152 -13.13 -10.24 8.28
CA THR A 152 -12.63 -9.89 9.61
C THR A 152 -11.70 -10.97 10.15
N GLN A 153 -12.10 -12.25 10.05
CA GLN A 153 -11.24 -13.35 10.50
C GLN A 153 -9.94 -13.39 9.74
N TYR A 154 -9.99 -13.30 8.41
CA TYR A 154 -8.77 -13.21 7.59
C TYR A 154 -7.90 -12.01 7.99
N GLY A 155 -8.50 -10.86 8.25
CA GLY A 155 -7.79 -9.68 8.71
C GLY A 155 -7.11 -9.86 10.06
N GLU A 156 -7.77 -10.50 11.03
CA GLU A 156 -7.17 -10.80 12.36
C GLU A 156 -6.01 -11.78 12.23
N ASP A 157 -6.13 -12.81 11.39
CA ASP A 157 -5.06 -13.79 11.15
C ASP A 157 -3.83 -13.09 10.54
N VAL A 158 -4.00 -12.30 9.49
CA VAL A 158 -2.92 -11.54 8.84
C VAL A 158 -2.28 -10.54 9.82
N ARG A 159 -3.11 -9.81 10.59
CA ARG A 159 -2.63 -8.86 11.60
C ARG A 159 -1.75 -9.56 12.64
N HIS A 160 -2.20 -10.70 13.14
CA HIS A 160 -1.46 -11.51 14.11
C HIS A 160 -0.11 -11.95 13.54
N ASP A 161 -0.12 -12.55 12.36
CA ASP A 161 1.07 -13.12 11.72
C ASP A 161 2.14 -12.04 11.41
N ILE A 162 1.71 -10.92 10.82
CA ILE A 162 2.64 -9.84 10.45
C ILE A 162 3.27 -9.16 11.69
N ILE A 163 2.51 -8.99 12.77
CA ILE A 163 3.03 -8.45 14.02
C ILE A 163 4.03 -9.42 14.66
N GLN A 164 3.72 -10.72 14.66
CA GLN A 164 4.66 -11.74 15.13
C GLN A 164 5.94 -11.75 14.30
N PHE A 165 5.82 -11.70 12.96
CA PHE A 165 6.98 -11.65 12.06
C PHE A 165 7.86 -10.44 12.37
N LEU A 166 7.27 -9.23 12.43
CA LEU A 166 8.02 -8.00 12.69
C LEU A 166 8.69 -7.96 14.08
N ASN A 167 8.12 -8.63 15.06
CA ASN A 167 8.69 -8.74 16.40
C ASN A 167 9.62 -9.96 16.60
N SER A 168 9.81 -10.77 15.56
CA SER A 168 10.61 -12.00 15.66
C SER A 168 12.12 -11.75 15.81
N GLY A 169 12.61 -10.58 15.42
CA GLY A 169 14.05 -10.30 15.35
C GLY A 169 14.78 -11.06 14.23
N ASN A 170 14.06 -11.65 13.29
CA ASN A 170 14.64 -12.41 12.17
C ASN A 170 15.23 -11.46 11.09
N ASN A 171 16.41 -10.92 11.40
CA ASN A 171 17.08 -9.97 10.50
C ASN A 171 17.40 -10.57 9.12
N GLU A 172 17.66 -11.87 9.04
CA GLU A 172 17.90 -12.55 7.75
C GLU A 172 16.69 -12.45 6.84
N ALA A 173 15.48 -12.73 7.36
CA ALA A 173 14.25 -12.59 6.61
C ALA A 173 13.91 -11.11 6.27
N PHE A 174 14.23 -10.18 7.18
CA PHE A 174 13.99 -8.75 6.93
C PHE A 174 14.84 -8.19 5.80
N GLU A 175 16.11 -8.61 5.73
CA GLU A 175 17.08 -8.17 4.73
C GLU A 175 17.01 -8.97 3.42
N GLN A 176 16.27 -10.07 3.39
CA GLN A 176 16.10 -10.88 2.18
C GLN A 176 15.54 -10.00 1.04
N VAL A 177 16.23 -9.99 -0.09
CA VAL A 177 15.82 -9.25 -1.29
C VAL A 177 14.91 -10.10 -2.13
N VAL A 178 13.75 -9.57 -2.51
CA VAL A 178 12.72 -10.27 -3.29
C VAL A 178 12.24 -9.42 -4.46
N PRO A 179 11.90 -10.04 -5.60
CA PRO A 179 11.21 -9.37 -6.69
C PRO A 179 9.82 -8.89 -6.25
N ALA A 180 9.50 -7.61 -6.54
CA ALA A 180 8.21 -7.01 -6.26
C ALA A 180 7.37 -6.85 -7.54
N HIS A 181 6.03 -6.91 -7.41
CA HIS A 181 5.08 -6.90 -8.53
C HIS A 181 5.13 -5.64 -9.42
N TYR A 182 5.64 -4.56 -8.92
CA TYR A 182 5.79 -3.30 -9.67
C TYR A 182 7.13 -3.17 -10.41
N GLY A 183 7.89 -4.26 -10.46
CA GLY A 183 9.21 -4.33 -11.11
C GLY A 183 10.35 -3.82 -10.24
N GLY A 184 11.36 -4.67 -10.07
CA GLY A 184 12.53 -4.43 -9.25
C GLY A 184 12.59 -5.32 -8.03
N GLU A 185 13.70 -5.23 -7.32
CA GLU A 185 14.00 -6.01 -6.12
C GLU A 185 14.09 -5.10 -4.92
N VAL A 186 13.52 -5.52 -3.79
CA VAL A 186 13.52 -4.78 -2.53
C VAL A 186 13.70 -5.75 -1.37
N SER A 187 14.22 -5.29 -0.22
CA SER A 187 14.18 -6.12 0.97
C SER A 187 12.74 -6.30 1.48
N VAL A 188 12.48 -7.40 2.16
CA VAL A 188 11.16 -7.69 2.73
C VAL A 188 10.71 -6.55 3.66
N LEU A 189 11.62 -6.02 4.48
CA LEU A 189 11.30 -4.91 5.37
C LEU A 189 10.92 -3.63 4.60
N GLU A 190 11.64 -3.32 3.51
CA GLU A 190 11.29 -2.19 2.63
C GLU A 190 9.97 -2.41 1.92
N LEU A 191 9.71 -3.64 1.43
CA LEU A 191 8.44 -4.01 0.83
C LEU A 191 7.29 -3.78 1.80
N LEU A 192 7.43 -4.22 3.06
CA LEU A 192 6.45 -3.98 4.11
C LEU A 192 6.22 -2.49 4.35
N ASN A 193 7.27 -1.66 4.38
CA ASN A 193 7.11 -0.22 4.53
C ASN A 193 6.34 0.43 3.37
N ILE A 194 6.59 -0.01 2.14
CA ILE A 194 5.87 0.45 0.94
C ILE A 194 4.39 0.02 0.99
N ILE A 195 4.14 -1.25 1.32
CA ILE A 195 2.79 -1.81 1.38
C ILE A 195 1.97 -1.21 2.52
N LEU A 196 2.58 -0.81 3.64
CA LEU A 196 1.90 -0.08 4.69
C LEU A 196 1.29 1.23 4.16
N SER A 197 2.06 2.02 3.42
CA SER A 197 1.58 3.26 2.79
C SER A 197 0.43 2.99 1.81
N HIS A 198 0.56 1.95 1.01
CA HIS A 198 -0.46 1.51 0.06
C HIS A 198 -1.77 1.10 0.75
N SER A 199 -1.69 0.24 1.77
CA SER A 199 -2.86 -0.20 2.54
C SER A 199 -3.53 0.96 3.27
N THR A 200 -2.75 1.90 3.81
CA THR A 200 -3.26 3.11 4.48
C THR A 200 -4.03 4.01 3.50
N HIS A 201 -3.52 4.19 2.29
CA HIS A 201 -4.22 4.97 1.27
C HIS A 201 -5.58 4.36 0.94
N HIS A 202 -5.64 3.05 0.71
CA HIS A 202 -6.91 2.36 0.46
C HIS A 202 -7.86 2.36 1.66
N LEU A 203 -7.35 2.35 2.89
CA LEU A 203 -8.20 2.51 4.07
C LEU A 203 -8.89 3.88 4.09
N LYS A 204 -8.19 4.95 3.74
CA LYS A 204 -8.80 6.28 3.60
C LYS A 204 -9.87 6.31 2.51
N GLN A 205 -9.66 5.61 1.38
CA GLN A 205 -10.67 5.48 0.32
C GLN A 205 -11.90 4.71 0.81
N VAL A 206 -11.72 3.64 1.60
CA VAL A 206 -12.84 2.91 2.23
C VAL A 206 -13.64 3.83 3.13
N TYR A 207 -13.00 4.64 3.99
CA TYR A 207 -13.70 5.60 4.84
C TYR A 207 -14.50 6.61 4.03
N TRP A 208 -13.87 7.17 2.99
CA TRP A 208 -14.55 8.10 2.10
C TRP A 208 -15.80 7.47 1.47
N PHE A 209 -15.71 6.23 0.97
CA PHE A 209 -16.83 5.51 0.38
C PHE A 209 -17.94 5.22 1.39
N MET A 210 -17.58 4.81 2.59
CA MET A 210 -18.54 4.58 3.67
C MET A 210 -19.35 5.84 3.96
N GLU A 211 -18.69 6.98 4.09
CA GLU A 211 -19.35 8.25 4.41
C GLU A 211 -20.16 8.81 3.25
N ASN A 212 -19.59 8.86 2.05
CA ASN A 212 -20.17 9.59 0.92
C ASN A 212 -21.11 8.74 0.05
N GLU A 213 -20.86 7.43 -0.07
CA GLU A 213 -21.64 6.55 -0.94
C GLU A 213 -22.62 5.65 -0.17
N LEU A 214 -22.28 5.31 1.07
CA LEU A 214 -23.13 4.42 1.89
C LEU A 214 -23.86 5.16 3.01
N GLY A 215 -23.48 6.39 3.36
CA GLY A 215 -24.02 7.12 4.50
C GLY A 215 -23.67 6.48 5.86
N VAL A 216 -22.61 5.67 5.91
CA VAL A 216 -22.14 4.97 7.11
C VAL A 216 -20.92 5.68 7.66
N LYS A 217 -21.06 6.32 8.83
CA LYS A 217 -19.92 6.96 9.49
C LYS A 217 -18.99 5.92 10.10
N PRO A 218 -17.68 5.90 9.75
CA PRO A 218 -16.71 5.00 10.36
C PRO A 218 -16.63 5.20 11.87
N GLN A 219 -16.75 4.11 12.63
CA GLN A 219 -16.60 4.11 14.09
C GLN A 219 -15.13 3.88 14.45
N ASN A 220 -14.57 4.74 15.30
CA ASN A 220 -13.18 4.69 15.71
C ASN A 220 -12.22 4.52 14.50
N PRO A 221 -12.26 5.43 13.51
CA PRO A 221 -11.32 5.36 12.39
C PRO A 221 -9.88 5.50 12.89
N ALA A 222 -8.92 5.12 12.05
CA ALA A 222 -7.52 5.42 12.31
C ALA A 222 -7.35 6.93 12.48
N SER A 223 -6.78 7.35 13.60
CA SER A 223 -6.57 8.76 13.93
C SER A 223 -5.35 9.32 13.19
N GLU A 224 -5.19 10.66 13.17
CA GLU A 224 -3.98 11.29 12.63
C GLU A 224 -2.72 10.77 13.32
N ALA A 225 -2.75 10.54 14.65
CA ALA A 225 -1.64 9.95 15.39
C ALA A 225 -1.32 8.50 14.95
N ASP A 226 -2.36 7.70 14.63
CA ASP A 226 -2.16 6.36 14.08
C ASP A 226 -1.50 6.41 12.69
N LEU A 227 -1.76 7.47 11.92
CA LEU A 227 -1.22 7.67 10.57
C LEU A 227 0.12 8.39 10.54
N GLU A 228 0.58 8.94 11.65
CA GLU A 228 1.83 9.70 11.73
C GLU A 228 3.03 8.88 11.21
N GLY A 229 3.81 9.48 10.31
CA GLY A 229 4.97 8.85 9.67
C GLY A 229 4.63 7.90 8.52
N ILE A 230 3.34 7.68 8.20
CA ILE A 230 2.92 6.89 7.03
C ILE A 230 2.62 7.84 5.87
N PHE A 231 3.43 7.77 4.82
CA PHE A 231 3.23 8.61 3.64
C PHE A 231 2.14 8.03 2.75
N THR A 232 1.12 8.84 2.44
CA THR A 232 0.06 8.48 1.49
C THR A 232 -0.08 9.56 0.43
N PRO A 233 -0.54 9.22 -0.80
CA PRO A 233 -0.86 10.23 -1.81
C PRO A 233 -1.81 11.29 -1.26
N ALA A 234 -1.62 12.55 -1.68
CA ALA A 234 -2.50 13.65 -1.29
C ALA A 234 -3.89 13.51 -1.93
N GLN A 235 -3.93 13.05 -3.19
CA GLN A 235 -5.19 12.76 -3.89
C GLN A 235 -5.77 11.43 -3.42
N LEU A 236 -7.03 11.46 -2.99
CA LEU A 236 -7.69 10.28 -2.43
C LEU A 236 -8.46 9.46 -3.48
N ILE A 237 -9.17 10.12 -4.38
CA ILE A 237 -10.07 9.53 -5.40
C ILE A 237 -9.68 10.04 -6.78
#